data_8495e70ee881e4ca8e86722ff15fd121
#
_entry.id   8495e70ee881e4ca8e86722ff15fd121
#
_cell.length_a   1.000
_cell.length_b   1.000
_cell.length_c   1.000
_cell.angle_alpha   90.00
_cell.angle_beta   90.00
_cell.angle_gamma   90.00
#
_symmetry.space_group_name_H-M   'P 1'
#
loop_
_entity.id
_entity.type
_entity.pdbx_description
1 polymer ?
#
loop_
_entity_poly.entity_id
_entity_poly.type
_entity_poly.pdbx_seq_one_letter_code
_entity_poly.pdbx_strand_id
1 'polypeptide(L)'
;MSRRYKGKFKIKNPQKYKGNPSNIIYRSLMELRFMKWCDSSEKIFQWNSEEVVIPYISPIDNKRHRYFPDFLIQTSKGWFLIEVKPSIESKPPKKLVVETLTLKKKRRYKRAVRTWLINEAKWEAAKKVCEIEGWKFQIMTEKQLTPR
;
A
#
# COMPACT_ATOMS: atom_id res chain seq x y z
N MET A 1 -20.56 -4.75 -6.22
CA MET A 1 -19.74 -3.52 -6.12
C MET A 1 -19.14 -3.42 -4.75
N SER A 2 -17.82 -3.34 -4.67
CA SER A 2 -17.15 -3.11 -3.40
C SER A 2 -17.44 -1.67 -2.94
N ARG A 3 -17.99 -1.54 -1.75
CA ARG A 3 -18.12 -0.22 -1.12
C ARG A 3 -16.72 0.28 -0.74
N ARG A 4 -16.34 1.42 -1.28
CA ARG A 4 -15.10 2.08 -0.86
C ARG A 4 -15.39 2.86 0.40
N TYR A 5 -14.83 2.40 1.51
CA TYR A 5 -14.89 3.11 2.77
C TYR A 5 -13.77 4.13 2.80
N LYS A 6 -14.10 5.37 2.47
CA LYS A 6 -13.17 6.49 2.46
C LYS A 6 -13.60 7.52 3.49
N GLY A 7 -12.64 8.05 4.23
CA GLY A 7 -12.91 9.11 5.19
C GLY A 7 -11.64 9.72 5.76
N LYS A 8 -11.81 10.72 6.60
CA LYS A 8 -10.71 11.33 7.33
C LYS A 8 -10.52 10.61 8.66
N PHE A 9 -9.27 10.26 8.95
CA PHE A 9 -8.91 9.66 10.23
C PHE A 9 -8.72 10.76 11.27
N LYS A 10 -9.45 10.65 12.37
CA LYS A 10 -9.31 11.57 13.51
C LYS A 10 -8.26 11.01 14.47
N ILE A 11 -7.08 11.59 14.42
CA ILE A 11 -5.95 11.15 15.22
C ILE A 11 -6.12 11.58 16.68
N LYS A 12 -5.76 10.69 17.60
CA LYS A 12 -5.78 10.97 19.05
C LYS A 12 -4.42 11.41 19.59
N ASN A 13 -3.36 10.96 18.93
CA ASN A 13 -1.98 11.23 19.35
C ASN A 13 -1.21 11.93 18.22
N PRO A 14 -1.55 13.19 17.89
CA PRO A 14 -0.97 13.89 16.75
C PRO A 14 0.55 14.09 16.84
N GLN A 15 1.10 14.05 18.04
CA GLN A 15 2.55 14.18 18.25
C GLN A 15 3.34 13.01 17.64
N LYS A 16 2.69 11.88 17.39
CA LYS A 16 3.30 10.72 16.73
C LYS A 16 3.30 10.84 15.21
N TYR A 17 2.46 11.70 14.66
CA TYR A 17 2.28 11.78 13.21
C TYR A 17 3.31 12.70 12.57
N LYS A 18 4.05 12.16 11.61
CA LYS A 18 5.08 12.90 10.87
C LYS A 18 4.52 13.41 9.55
N GLY A 19 3.79 14.50 9.60
CA GLY A 19 3.12 15.11 8.46
C GLY A 19 1.99 16.00 8.94
N ASN A 20 0.98 16.22 8.08
CA ASN A 20 -0.18 17.02 8.43
C ASN A 20 -1.26 16.16 9.11
N PRO A 21 -1.40 16.24 10.45
CA PRO A 21 -2.34 15.36 11.17
C PRO A 21 -3.82 15.69 10.91
N SER A 22 -4.12 16.82 10.30
CA SER A 22 -5.49 17.20 9.96
C SER A 22 -5.93 16.69 8.59
N ASN A 23 -5.05 16.05 7.84
CA ASN A 23 -5.34 15.57 6.49
C ASN A 23 -4.92 14.11 6.28
N ILE A 24 -5.34 13.24 7.19
CA ILE A 24 -5.07 11.80 7.10
C ILE A 24 -6.32 11.13 6.52
N ILE A 25 -6.18 10.52 5.35
CA ILE A 25 -7.30 9.92 4.63
C ILE A 25 -7.13 8.41 4.55
N TYR A 26 -8.10 7.64 5.05
CA TYR A 26 -8.15 6.21 4.80
C TYR A 26 -9.05 5.94 3.59
N ARG A 27 -8.65 4.95 2.79
CA ARG A 27 -9.36 4.59 1.55
C ARG A 27 -9.95 3.19 1.63
N SER A 28 -9.75 2.49 2.75
CA SER A 28 -10.28 1.16 3.01
C SER A 28 -10.36 0.93 4.51
N LEU A 29 -11.13 -0.08 4.92
CA LEU A 29 -11.21 -0.48 6.32
C LEU A 29 -9.88 -1.06 6.81
N MET A 30 -9.12 -1.71 5.94
CA MET A 30 -7.79 -2.23 6.28
C MET A 30 -6.85 -1.08 6.65
N GLU A 31 -6.85 -0.01 5.85
CA GLU A 31 -6.06 1.19 6.15
C GLU A 31 -6.51 1.83 7.46
N LEU A 32 -7.82 1.94 7.69
CA LEU A 32 -8.35 2.50 8.92
C LEU A 32 -7.90 1.71 10.15
N ARG A 33 -7.93 0.39 10.08
CA ARG A 33 -7.45 -0.48 11.18
C ARG A 33 -5.96 -0.27 11.44
N PHE A 34 -5.18 -0.16 10.39
CA PHE A 34 -3.75 0.09 10.50
C PHE A 34 -3.47 1.46 11.14
N MET A 35 -4.21 2.50 10.73
CA MET A 35 -4.08 3.85 11.30
C MET A 35 -4.40 3.88 12.79
N LYS A 36 -5.47 3.18 13.20
CA LYS A 36 -5.84 3.07 14.61
C LYS A 36 -4.73 2.41 15.42
N TRP A 37 -4.14 1.37 14.87
CA TRP A 37 -3.02 0.69 15.53
C TRP A 37 -1.79 1.60 15.64
N CYS A 38 -1.43 2.29 14.55
CA CYS A 38 -0.31 3.23 14.57
C CYS A 38 -0.50 4.33 15.62
N ASP A 39 -1.71 4.85 15.71
CA ASP A 39 -2.03 5.94 16.62
C ASP A 39 -1.99 5.49 18.09
N SER A 40 -2.49 4.29 18.38
CA SER A 40 -2.66 3.81 19.76
C SER A 40 -1.51 2.96 20.31
N SER A 41 -0.73 2.31 19.43
CA SER A 41 0.30 1.37 19.89
C SER A 41 1.57 2.06 20.38
N GLU A 42 2.04 1.65 21.55
CA GLU A 42 3.32 2.11 22.10
C GLU A 42 4.53 1.62 21.28
N LYS A 43 4.33 0.58 20.46
CA LYS A 43 5.37 0.04 19.58
C LYS A 43 5.68 0.96 18.42
N ILE A 44 4.76 1.86 18.07
CA ILE A 44 4.91 2.81 16.97
C ILE A 44 5.31 4.16 17.56
N PHE A 45 6.53 4.60 17.27
CA PHE A 45 7.07 5.87 17.75
C PHE A 45 6.59 7.04 16.91
N GLN A 46 6.66 6.87 15.58
CA GLN A 46 6.18 7.85 14.61
C GLN A 46 5.59 7.12 13.41
N TRP A 47 4.70 7.79 12.69
CA TRP A 47 4.12 7.25 11.47
C TRP A 47 3.58 8.37 10.58
N ASN A 48 3.39 8.05 9.29
CA ASN A 48 2.64 8.92 8.38
C ASN A 48 1.91 8.08 7.34
N SER A 49 1.00 8.72 6.62
CA SER A 49 0.19 8.12 5.57
C SER A 49 0.34 8.95 4.29
N GLU A 50 0.73 8.31 3.20
CA GLU A 50 0.83 8.91 1.87
C GLU A 50 1.74 10.16 1.80
N GLU A 51 2.70 10.29 2.70
CA GLU A 51 3.64 11.43 2.72
C GLU A 51 4.93 11.13 1.96
N VAL A 52 5.27 9.84 1.79
CA VAL A 52 6.45 9.42 1.03
C VAL A 52 6.09 9.33 -0.44
N VAL A 53 6.93 9.91 -1.30
CA VAL A 53 6.74 9.88 -2.76
C VAL A 53 7.92 9.16 -3.39
N ILE A 54 7.62 8.11 -4.16
CA ILE A 54 8.63 7.32 -4.85
C ILE A 54 8.40 7.39 -6.36
N PRO A 55 9.36 7.96 -7.12
CA PRO A 55 9.25 7.93 -8.56
C PRO A 55 9.54 6.53 -9.11
N TYR A 56 8.79 6.12 -10.10
CA TYR A 56 9.02 4.86 -10.80
C TYR A 56 8.69 5.01 -12.28
N ILE A 57 9.20 4.10 -13.10
CA ILE A 57 8.86 4.04 -14.51
C ILE A 57 7.79 2.96 -14.70
N SER A 58 6.63 3.36 -15.24
CA SER A 58 5.57 2.40 -15.50
C SER A 58 5.92 1.52 -16.71
N PRO A 59 5.80 0.19 -16.60
CA PRO A 59 6.04 -0.69 -17.75
C PRO A 59 4.94 -0.62 -18.81
N ILE A 60 3.83 0.06 -18.50
CA ILE A 60 2.71 0.18 -19.43
C ILE A 60 2.93 1.29 -20.46
N ASP A 61 3.44 2.45 -20.03
CA ASP A 61 3.64 3.61 -20.91
C ASP A 61 5.09 4.09 -20.98
N ASN A 62 6.02 3.45 -20.27
CA ASN A 62 7.43 3.82 -20.16
C ASN A 62 7.66 5.26 -19.67
N LYS A 63 6.68 5.82 -18.96
CA LYS A 63 6.77 7.17 -18.42
C LYS A 63 7.01 7.13 -16.91
N ARG A 64 7.57 8.24 -16.40
CA ARG A 64 7.80 8.43 -14.98
C ARG A 64 6.49 8.76 -14.28
N HIS A 65 6.19 8.03 -13.21
CA HIS A 65 5.02 8.23 -12.36
C HIS A 65 5.44 8.37 -10.91
N ARG A 66 4.53 8.82 -10.07
CA ARG A 66 4.73 8.92 -8.63
C ARG A 66 3.96 7.84 -7.91
N TYR A 67 4.65 7.11 -7.04
CA TYR A 67 4.04 6.11 -6.17
C TYR A 67 4.00 6.66 -4.74
N PHE A 68 2.85 6.61 -4.12
CA PHE A 68 2.64 7.01 -2.73
C PHE A 68 2.38 5.74 -1.92
N PRO A 69 3.41 5.18 -1.25
CA PRO A 69 3.19 4.05 -0.35
C PRO A 69 2.21 4.43 0.75
N ASP A 70 1.47 3.45 1.24
CA ASP A 70 0.39 3.72 2.18
C ASP A 70 0.88 4.32 3.49
N PHE A 71 1.94 3.75 4.09
CA PHE A 71 2.42 4.18 5.40
C PHE A 71 3.93 4.11 5.52
N LEU A 72 4.48 5.00 6.35
CA LEU A 72 5.83 4.89 6.89
C LEU A 72 5.70 4.85 8.40
N ILE A 73 6.32 3.87 9.05
CA ILE A 73 6.27 3.70 10.50
C ILE A 73 7.66 3.56 11.09
N GLN A 74 7.82 4.05 12.32
CA GLN A 74 9.04 3.87 13.11
C GLN A 74 8.74 3.03 14.34
N THR A 75 9.52 1.98 14.51
CA THR A 75 9.47 1.10 15.68
C THR A 75 10.85 1.00 16.30
N SER A 76 10.98 0.24 17.40
CA SER A 76 12.28 -0.05 17.99
C SER A 76 13.24 -0.77 17.04
N LYS A 77 12.72 -1.40 16.00
CA LYS A 77 13.51 -2.12 14.99
C LYS A 77 13.87 -1.25 13.78
N GLY A 78 13.47 0.02 13.77
CA GLY A 78 13.74 0.98 12.70
C GLY A 78 12.51 1.39 11.92
N TRP A 79 12.74 1.88 10.71
CA TRP A 79 11.69 2.39 9.84
C TRP A 79 11.22 1.33 8.85
N PHE A 80 9.90 1.27 8.67
CA PHE A 80 9.24 0.36 7.72
C PHE A 80 8.34 1.14 6.80
N LEU A 81 8.52 0.92 5.50
CA LEU A 81 7.61 1.44 4.48
C LEU A 81 6.57 0.36 4.19
N ILE A 82 5.30 0.68 4.38
CA ILE A 82 4.21 -0.30 4.40
C ILE A 82 3.25 -0.06 3.25
N GLU A 83 2.94 -1.12 2.53
CA GLU A 83 1.86 -1.17 1.55
C GLU A 83 0.79 -2.13 2.07
N VAL A 84 -0.46 -1.66 2.13
CA VAL A 84 -1.60 -2.47 2.57
C VAL A 84 -2.34 -2.97 1.34
N LYS A 85 -2.44 -4.28 1.17
CA LYS A 85 -3.09 -4.90 0.02
C LYS A 85 -3.87 -6.14 0.47
N PRO A 86 -5.04 -6.41 -0.13
CA PRO A 86 -5.68 -7.73 0.03
C PRO A 86 -4.70 -8.82 -0.43
N SER A 87 -4.72 -9.97 0.25
CA SER A 87 -3.72 -11.02 -0.02
C SER A 87 -3.78 -11.52 -1.46
N ILE A 88 -4.96 -11.51 -2.07
CA ILE A 88 -5.13 -11.90 -3.47
C ILE A 88 -4.37 -10.97 -4.43
N GLU A 89 -4.25 -9.68 -4.08
CA GLU A 89 -3.54 -8.68 -4.89
C GLU A 89 -2.05 -8.61 -4.56
N SER A 90 -1.59 -9.32 -3.55
CA SER A 90 -0.17 -9.38 -3.19
C SER A 90 0.62 -10.41 -4.01
N LYS A 91 -0.06 -11.14 -4.87
CA LYS A 91 0.50 -12.19 -5.73
C LYS A 91 0.11 -11.95 -7.18
N PRO A 92 0.89 -12.48 -8.16
CA PRO A 92 0.52 -12.35 -9.56
C PRO A 92 -0.80 -13.06 -9.85
N PRO A 93 -1.58 -12.55 -10.84
CA PRO A 93 -2.79 -13.24 -11.27
C PRO A 93 -2.47 -14.64 -11.77
N LYS A 94 -3.38 -15.58 -11.57
CA LYS A 94 -3.25 -16.94 -12.13
C LYS A 94 -3.22 -16.85 -13.65
N LYS A 95 -2.30 -17.60 -14.27
CA LYS A 95 -2.26 -17.70 -15.73
C LYS A 95 -3.53 -18.39 -16.23
N LEU A 96 -4.20 -17.76 -17.19
CA LEU A 96 -5.41 -18.27 -17.82
C LEU A 96 -5.17 -18.49 -19.30
N VAL A 97 -5.83 -19.51 -19.86
CA VAL A 97 -5.82 -19.76 -21.31
C VAL A 97 -6.79 -18.77 -21.95
N VAL A 98 -6.26 -17.72 -22.56
CA VAL A 98 -7.05 -16.57 -23.05
C VAL A 98 -8.11 -16.99 -24.07
N GLU A 99 -7.80 -17.97 -24.93
CA GLU A 99 -8.68 -18.44 -25.99
C GLU A 99 -10.00 -19.06 -25.45
N THR A 100 -9.99 -19.57 -24.21
CA THR A 100 -11.15 -20.22 -23.60
C THR A 100 -12.03 -19.24 -22.84
N LEU A 101 -11.63 -17.96 -22.75
CA LEU A 101 -12.34 -16.98 -21.95
C LEU A 101 -13.39 -16.21 -22.76
N THR A 102 -14.48 -15.82 -22.10
CA THR A 102 -15.41 -14.85 -22.66
C THR A 102 -14.74 -13.49 -22.82
N LEU A 103 -15.28 -12.62 -23.64
CA LEU A 103 -14.74 -11.27 -23.84
C LEU A 103 -14.63 -10.51 -22.53
N LYS A 104 -15.64 -10.61 -21.65
CA LYS A 104 -15.64 -9.97 -20.32
C LYS A 104 -14.51 -10.49 -19.45
N LYS A 105 -14.29 -11.80 -19.43
CA LYS A 105 -13.22 -12.44 -18.66
C LYS A 105 -11.83 -12.09 -19.21
N LYS A 106 -11.70 -11.99 -20.55
CA LYS A 106 -10.45 -11.54 -21.17
C LYS A 106 -10.07 -10.12 -20.72
N ARG A 107 -11.02 -9.20 -20.71
CA ARG A 107 -10.79 -7.82 -20.27
C ARG A 107 -10.39 -7.75 -18.80
N ARG A 108 -11.05 -8.55 -17.96
CA ARG A 108 -10.74 -8.63 -16.53
C ARG A 108 -9.34 -9.17 -16.32
N TYR A 109 -8.96 -10.22 -17.02
CA TYR A 109 -7.64 -10.81 -16.92
C TYR A 109 -6.55 -9.85 -17.36
N LYS A 110 -6.72 -9.19 -18.51
CA LYS A 110 -5.76 -8.19 -19.00
C LYS A 110 -5.59 -7.05 -18.00
N ARG A 111 -6.67 -6.60 -17.40
CA ARG A 111 -6.63 -5.54 -16.38
C ARG A 111 -5.87 -6.00 -15.13
N ALA A 112 -6.10 -7.22 -14.69
CA ALA A 112 -5.40 -7.79 -13.54
C ALA A 112 -3.89 -7.91 -13.78
N VAL A 113 -3.50 -8.39 -14.96
CA VAL A 113 -2.09 -8.49 -15.36
C VAL A 113 -1.45 -7.11 -15.41
N ARG A 114 -2.13 -6.13 -16.02
CA ARG A 114 -1.65 -4.76 -16.11
C ARG A 114 -1.43 -4.14 -14.73
N THR A 115 -2.40 -4.29 -13.83
CA THR A 115 -2.30 -3.80 -12.46
C THR A 115 -1.14 -4.44 -11.72
N TRP A 116 -0.96 -5.75 -11.89
CA TRP A 116 0.16 -6.47 -11.28
C TRP A 116 1.52 -5.94 -11.75
N LEU A 117 1.68 -5.72 -13.05
CA LEU A 117 2.93 -5.20 -13.62
C LEU A 117 3.26 -3.81 -13.07
N ILE A 118 2.25 -2.96 -12.93
CA ILE A 118 2.42 -1.62 -12.36
C ILE A 118 2.83 -1.74 -10.88
N ASN A 119 2.15 -2.58 -10.11
CA ASN A 119 2.45 -2.77 -8.68
C ASN A 119 3.85 -3.33 -8.49
N GLU A 120 4.25 -4.30 -9.30
CA GLU A 120 5.60 -4.88 -9.25
C GLU A 120 6.67 -3.80 -9.48
N ALA A 121 6.47 -2.93 -10.47
CA ALA A 121 7.39 -1.81 -10.74
C ALA A 121 7.44 -0.82 -9.57
N LYS A 122 6.29 -0.49 -8.98
CA LYS A 122 6.20 0.37 -7.80
C LYS A 122 6.98 -0.22 -6.63
N TRP A 123 6.77 -1.50 -6.34
CA TRP A 123 7.38 -2.16 -5.20
C TRP A 123 8.88 -2.34 -5.37
N GLU A 124 9.35 -2.62 -6.58
CA GLU A 124 10.79 -2.67 -6.86
C GLU A 124 11.44 -1.30 -6.64
N ALA A 125 10.79 -0.22 -7.08
CA ALA A 125 11.28 1.14 -6.82
C ALA A 125 11.29 1.45 -5.31
N ALA A 126 10.26 1.02 -4.59
CA ALA A 126 10.17 1.19 -3.13
C ALA A 126 11.30 0.47 -2.41
N LYS A 127 11.62 -0.77 -2.82
CA LYS A 127 12.73 -1.54 -2.23
C LYS A 127 14.07 -0.83 -2.41
N LYS A 128 14.30 -0.22 -3.57
CA LYS A 128 15.53 0.54 -3.83
C LYS A 128 15.65 1.76 -2.93
N VAL A 129 14.55 2.51 -2.76
CA VAL A 129 14.53 3.65 -1.85
C VAL A 129 14.79 3.20 -0.41
N CYS A 130 14.18 2.10 0.00
CA CYS A 130 14.38 1.54 1.34
C CYS A 130 15.84 1.14 1.58
N GLU A 131 16.52 0.58 0.60
CA GLU A 131 17.96 0.27 0.70
C GLU A 131 18.78 1.53 0.95
N ILE A 132 18.48 2.62 0.22
CA ILE A 132 19.21 3.89 0.36
C ILE A 132 18.95 4.53 1.74
N GLU A 133 17.69 4.52 2.17
CA GLU A 133 17.28 5.18 3.42
C GLU A 133 17.53 4.33 4.68
N GLY A 134 17.86 3.06 4.53
CA GLY A 134 17.98 2.14 5.65
C GLY A 134 16.63 1.67 6.20
N TRP A 135 15.59 1.73 5.40
CA TRP A 135 14.25 1.26 5.75
C TRP A 135 14.03 -0.16 5.26
N LYS A 136 12.95 -0.78 5.74
CA LYS A 136 12.47 -2.08 5.25
C LYS A 136 11.13 -1.88 4.57
N PHE A 137 10.94 -2.51 3.40
CA PHE A 137 9.66 -2.49 2.70
C PHE A 137 8.87 -3.75 3.06
N GLN A 138 7.58 -3.57 3.39
CA GLN A 138 6.70 -4.68 3.76
C GLN A 138 5.31 -4.49 3.19
N ILE A 139 4.76 -5.56 2.60
CA ILE A 139 3.35 -5.61 2.19
C ILE A 139 2.58 -6.28 3.31
N MET A 140 1.54 -5.62 3.82
CA MET A 140 0.65 -6.15 4.83
C MET A 140 -0.71 -6.47 4.23
N THR A 141 -1.25 -7.62 4.57
CA THR A 141 -2.53 -8.09 4.08
C THR A 141 -3.52 -8.19 5.24
N GLU A 142 -4.77 -8.56 4.94
CA GLU A 142 -5.78 -8.79 5.97
C GLU A 142 -5.34 -9.83 7.00
N LYS A 143 -4.43 -10.72 6.62
CA LYS A 143 -3.92 -11.75 7.54
C LYS A 143 -3.17 -11.16 8.72
N GLN A 144 -2.43 -10.07 8.53
CA GLN A 144 -1.72 -9.38 9.59
C GLN A 144 -2.61 -8.38 10.33
N LEU A 145 -3.65 -7.87 9.67
CA LEU A 145 -4.48 -6.78 10.18
C LEU A 145 -5.78 -7.24 10.84
N THR A 146 -6.11 -8.54 10.73
CA THR A 146 -7.30 -9.09 11.37
C THR A 146 -7.03 -9.29 12.87
N PRO A 147 -7.85 -8.73 13.77
CA PRO A 147 -7.70 -8.99 15.20
C PRO A 147 -7.91 -10.46 15.49
N ARG A 148 -7.05 -11.01 16.31
CA ARG A 148 -7.18 -12.39 16.81
C ARG A 148 -8.16 -12.42 17.97
#